data_6bd60802f1078acd4f0e89f1bf6d383f
#
_entry.id   6bd60802f1078acd4f0e89f1bf6d383f
#
_cell.length_a   1.000
_cell.length_b   1.000
_cell.length_c   1.000
_cell.angle_alpha   90.00
_cell.angle_beta   90.00
_cell.angle_gamma   90.00
#
_symmetry.space_group_name_H-M   'P 1'
#
loop_
_entity.id
_entity.type
_entity.pdbx_description
1 polymer ?
#
loop_
_entity_poly.entity_id
_entity_poly.type
_entity_poly.pdbx_seq_one_letter_code
_entity_poly.pdbx_strand_id
1 'polypeptide(L)'
;MSSDVEQPVTARTSERGAATRTALLKAAKEVFVSKGFAEAGVTDVVGRAEASVGSLYHHFSGKADLYLTLFEEFQAKQAQRTSQAAREARAEGESDPMKVFIRAARAYLDGCLEEREVAALFLRGDGPPGFEVVMRDRLRKWAERNAALFDDDEGALVVVITGALAAAVSEVVRTGDRDLAEDVLAIIGQIRPAASATGAANG
;
A
#
# COMPACT_ATOMS: atom_id res chain seq x y z
N MET A 1 -27.33 -34.26 -29.08
CA MET A 1 -25.93 -34.67 -28.92
C MET A 1 -25.24 -33.54 -28.16
N SER A 2 -25.22 -33.67 -26.84
CA SER A 2 -24.56 -32.68 -25.96
C SER A 2 -23.09 -33.05 -25.85
N SER A 3 -22.22 -32.12 -26.29
CA SER A 3 -20.78 -32.26 -26.14
C SER A 3 -20.41 -31.69 -24.76
N ASP A 4 -20.35 -32.55 -23.75
CA ASP A 4 -19.65 -32.24 -22.51
C ASP A 4 -18.15 -32.09 -22.80
N VAL A 5 -17.69 -30.85 -22.82
CA VAL A 5 -16.24 -30.55 -22.90
C VAL A 5 -15.67 -30.82 -21.52
N GLU A 6 -15.11 -32.00 -21.33
CA GLU A 6 -14.40 -32.43 -20.14
C GLU A 6 -13.13 -31.56 -19.96
N GLN A 7 -13.17 -30.64 -19.02
CA GLN A 7 -11.97 -29.83 -18.68
C GLN A 7 -10.89 -30.75 -18.10
N PRO A 8 -9.60 -30.56 -18.49
CA PRO A 8 -8.52 -31.45 -18.04
C PRO A 8 -8.33 -31.38 -16.50
N VAL A 9 -8.11 -32.51 -15.88
CA VAL A 9 -7.99 -32.71 -14.42
C VAL A 9 -6.94 -31.76 -13.79
N THR A 10 -5.89 -31.43 -14.52
CA THR A 10 -4.82 -30.50 -14.09
C THR A 10 -5.33 -29.04 -13.93
N ALA A 11 -6.25 -28.58 -14.77
CA ALA A 11 -6.84 -27.25 -14.65
C ALA A 11 -7.71 -27.14 -13.39
N ARG A 12 -8.53 -28.16 -13.11
CA ARG A 12 -9.40 -28.21 -11.90
C ARG A 12 -8.60 -28.27 -10.60
N THR A 13 -7.45 -28.94 -10.60
CA THR A 13 -6.54 -29.01 -9.41
C THR A 13 -5.88 -27.65 -9.18
N SER A 14 -5.46 -26.96 -10.23
CA SER A 14 -4.88 -25.61 -10.16
C SER A 14 -5.91 -24.58 -9.67
N GLU A 15 -7.16 -24.63 -10.16
CA GLU A 15 -8.26 -23.74 -9.73
C GLU A 15 -8.61 -23.93 -8.26
N ARG A 16 -8.68 -25.19 -7.78
CA ARG A 16 -8.91 -25.49 -6.37
C ARG A 16 -7.78 -24.97 -5.48
N GLY A 17 -6.52 -25.13 -5.91
CA GLY A 17 -5.36 -24.61 -5.20
C GLY A 17 -5.40 -23.07 -5.09
N ALA A 18 -5.73 -22.38 -6.18
CA ALA A 18 -5.89 -20.94 -6.20
C ALA A 18 -7.03 -20.46 -5.28
N ALA A 19 -8.18 -21.14 -5.32
CA ALA A 19 -9.33 -20.83 -4.45
C ALA A 19 -8.96 -21.01 -2.97
N THR A 20 -8.24 -22.08 -2.62
CA THR A 20 -7.79 -22.34 -1.24
C THR A 20 -6.79 -21.26 -0.77
N ARG A 21 -5.84 -20.87 -1.63
CA ARG A 21 -4.89 -19.80 -1.33
C ARG A 21 -5.62 -18.47 -1.05
N THR A 22 -6.59 -18.13 -1.87
CA THR A 22 -7.42 -16.92 -1.70
C THR A 22 -8.25 -16.96 -0.40
N ALA A 23 -8.85 -18.11 -0.07
CA ALA A 23 -9.60 -18.29 1.17
C ALA A 23 -8.70 -18.13 2.41
N LEU A 24 -7.49 -18.69 2.38
CA LEU A 24 -6.50 -18.55 3.46
C LEU A 24 -6.05 -17.10 3.63
N LEU A 25 -5.78 -16.34 2.56
CA LEU A 25 -5.44 -14.92 2.65
C LEU A 25 -6.59 -14.07 3.18
N LYS A 26 -7.82 -14.33 2.73
CA LYS A 26 -9.00 -13.64 3.25
C LYS A 26 -9.17 -13.89 4.75
N ALA A 27 -9.07 -15.14 5.18
CA ALA A 27 -9.15 -15.51 6.60
C ALA A 27 -8.01 -14.90 7.42
N ALA A 28 -6.77 -14.92 6.91
CA ALA A 28 -5.62 -14.28 7.55
C ALA A 28 -5.83 -12.79 7.75
N LYS A 29 -6.32 -12.08 6.73
CA LYS A 29 -6.69 -10.66 6.83
C LYS A 29 -7.65 -10.40 7.99
N GLU A 30 -8.75 -11.15 8.07
CA GLU A 30 -9.76 -10.98 9.10
C GLU A 30 -9.21 -11.31 10.50
N VAL A 31 -8.39 -12.35 10.63
CA VAL A 31 -7.75 -12.74 11.89
C VAL A 31 -6.74 -11.69 12.35
N PHE A 32 -5.86 -11.21 11.44
CA PHE A 32 -4.87 -10.19 11.79
C PHE A 32 -5.50 -8.82 12.13
N VAL A 33 -6.54 -8.42 11.41
CA VAL A 33 -7.28 -7.19 11.71
C VAL A 33 -7.88 -7.25 13.12
N SER A 34 -8.49 -8.38 13.49
CA SER A 34 -9.17 -8.54 14.78
C SER A 34 -8.22 -8.71 15.96
N LYS A 35 -7.16 -9.53 15.81
CA LYS A 35 -6.25 -9.92 16.91
C LYS A 35 -4.89 -9.22 16.89
N GLY A 36 -4.47 -8.63 15.76
CA GLY A 36 -3.09 -8.25 15.51
C GLY A 36 -2.22 -9.43 15.07
N PHE A 37 -0.98 -9.14 14.65
CA PHE A 37 -0.05 -10.19 14.24
C PHE A 37 0.40 -11.07 15.40
N ALA A 38 0.73 -10.48 16.56
CA ALA A 38 1.28 -11.19 17.70
C ALA A 38 0.34 -12.31 18.19
N GLU A 39 -0.94 -11.98 18.42
CA GLU A 39 -1.95 -12.86 19.01
C GLU A 39 -2.59 -13.82 17.99
N ALA A 40 -2.44 -13.57 16.70
CA ALA A 40 -3.00 -14.42 15.66
C ALA A 40 -2.26 -15.76 15.57
N GLY A 41 -2.99 -16.87 15.54
CA GLY A 41 -2.47 -18.23 15.33
C GLY A 41 -2.78 -18.79 13.94
N VAL A 42 -1.93 -19.68 13.44
CA VAL A 42 -2.19 -20.44 12.20
C VAL A 42 -3.51 -21.21 12.30
N THR A 43 -3.83 -21.74 13.48
CA THR A 43 -5.07 -22.46 13.77
C THR A 43 -6.31 -21.56 13.63
N ASP A 44 -6.23 -20.28 14.00
CA ASP A 44 -7.32 -19.32 13.79
C ASP A 44 -7.60 -19.12 12.29
N VAL A 45 -6.51 -19.00 11.51
CA VAL A 45 -6.60 -18.76 10.05
C VAL A 45 -7.23 -19.98 9.36
N VAL A 46 -6.72 -21.19 9.61
CA VAL A 46 -7.25 -22.39 8.94
C VAL A 46 -8.67 -22.71 9.37
N GLY A 47 -9.02 -22.49 10.65
CA GLY A 47 -10.37 -22.67 11.13
C GLY A 47 -11.36 -21.73 10.43
N ARG A 48 -10.96 -20.48 10.23
CA ARG A 48 -11.79 -19.46 9.53
C ARG A 48 -11.87 -19.69 8.02
N ALA A 49 -10.80 -20.23 7.42
CA ALA A 49 -10.74 -20.56 5.99
C ALA A 49 -11.41 -21.91 5.65
N GLU A 50 -11.88 -22.66 6.64
CA GLU A 50 -12.34 -24.05 6.49
C GLU A 50 -11.28 -24.93 5.77
N ALA A 51 -10.02 -24.69 6.08
CA ALA A 51 -8.86 -25.37 5.49
C ALA A 51 -8.10 -26.21 6.52
N SER A 52 -7.18 -27.04 6.06
CA SER A 52 -6.28 -27.79 6.96
C SER A 52 -4.97 -27.03 7.17
N VAL A 53 -4.29 -27.31 8.29
CA VAL A 53 -2.93 -26.81 8.56
C VAL A 53 -1.96 -27.23 7.46
N GLY A 54 -2.07 -28.47 6.95
CA GLY A 54 -1.27 -28.95 5.82
C GLY A 54 -1.50 -28.15 4.54
N SER A 55 -2.76 -27.76 4.28
CA SER A 55 -3.09 -26.92 3.13
C SER A 55 -2.47 -25.52 3.27
N LEU A 56 -2.46 -24.92 4.47
CA LEU A 56 -1.80 -23.64 4.70
C LEU A 56 -0.31 -23.72 4.38
N TYR A 57 0.40 -24.71 4.94
CA TYR A 57 1.84 -24.89 4.72
C TYR A 57 2.20 -25.31 3.29
N HIS A 58 1.24 -25.80 2.51
CA HIS A 58 1.42 -25.99 1.08
C HIS A 58 1.49 -24.66 0.30
N HIS A 59 0.77 -23.62 0.74
CA HIS A 59 0.66 -22.34 0.06
C HIS A 59 1.53 -21.24 0.66
N PHE A 60 1.80 -21.30 1.96
CA PHE A 60 2.51 -20.27 2.73
C PHE A 60 3.47 -20.91 3.72
N SER A 61 4.62 -20.32 3.91
CA SER A 61 5.63 -20.81 4.87
C SER A 61 5.21 -20.60 6.35
N GLY A 62 4.12 -19.88 6.59
CA GLY A 62 3.57 -19.64 7.93
C GLY A 62 2.90 -18.28 8.08
N LYS A 63 2.69 -17.88 9.35
CA LYS A 63 1.99 -16.64 9.72
C LYS A 63 2.67 -15.38 9.16
N ALA A 64 3.99 -15.33 9.19
CA ALA A 64 4.76 -14.19 8.68
C ALA A 64 4.60 -14.02 7.15
N ASP A 65 4.61 -15.13 6.42
CA ASP A 65 4.44 -15.14 4.96
C ASP A 65 3.02 -14.65 4.57
N LEU A 66 1.99 -15.11 5.27
CA LEU A 66 0.62 -14.61 5.11
C LEU A 66 0.55 -13.10 5.34
N TYR A 67 1.18 -12.58 6.40
CA TYR A 67 1.18 -11.15 6.72
C TYR A 67 1.89 -10.32 5.65
N LEU A 68 3.07 -10.78 5.22
CA LEU A 68 3.84 -10.10 4.18
C LEU A 68 3.12 -10.14 2.82
N THR A 69 2.49 -11.26 2.47
CA THR A 69 1.66 -11.35 1.25
C THR A 69 0.50 -10.35 1.29
N LEU A 70 -0.21 -10.23 2.41
CA LEU A 70 -1.27 -9.22 2.57
C LEU A 70 -0.74 -7.79 2.46
N PHE A 71 0.44 -7.54 3.03
CA PHE A 71 1.09 -6.24 2.90
C PHE A 71 1.44 -5.92 1.44
N GLU A 72 2.01 -6.88 0.72
CA GLU A 72 2.37 -6.72 -0.69
C GLU A 72 1.14 -6.48 -1.57
N GLU A 73 0.05 -7.24 -1.36
CA GLU A 73 -1.21 -7.03 -2.08
C GLU A 73 -1.81 -5.63 -1.80
N PHE A 74 -1.82 -5.20 -0.53
CA PHE A 74 -2.25 -3.84 -0.17
C PHE A 74 -1.40 -2.78 -0.86
N GLN A 75 -0.08 -2.92 -0.80
CA GLN A 75 0.85 -1.97 -1.41
C GLN A 75 0.76 -1.93 -2.94
N ALA A 76 0.56 -3.08 -3.60
CA ALA A 76 0.38 -3.15 -5.05
C ALA A 76 -0.89 -2.39 -5.48
N LYS A 77 -1.98 -2.57 -4.72
CA LYS A 77 -3.25 -1.86 -4.96
C LYS A 77 -3.10 -0.35 -4.79
N GLN A 78 -2.41 0.10 -3.72
CA GLN A 78 -2.13 1.52 -3.52
C GLN A 78 -1.23 2.10 -4.63
N ALA A 79 -0.21 1.37 -5.07
CA ALA A 79 0.66 1.79 -6.16
C ALA A 79 -0.11 1.91 -7.49
N GLN A 80 -1.05 1.01 -7.75
CA GLN A 80 -1.92 1.09 -8.93
C GLN A 80 -2.79 2.34 -8.89
N ARG A 81 -3.46 2.63 -7.76
CA ARG A 81 -4.31 3.82 -7.58
C ARG A 81 -3.54 5.12 -7.80
N THR A 82 -2.38 5.25 -7.15
CA THR A 82 -1.55 6.45 -7.26
C THR A 82 -1.02 6.65 -8.69
N SER A 83 -0.56 5.58 -9.33
CA SER A 83 -0.09 5.65 -10.72
C SER A 83 -1.21 5.99 -11.70
N GLN A 84 -2.42 5.49 -11.45
CA GLN A 84 -3.60 5.82 -12.22
C GLN A 84 -3.93 7.31 -12.10
N ALA A 85 -4.05 7.83 -10.88
CA ALA A 85 -4.36 9.24 -10.63
C ALA A 85 -3.31 10.19 -11.23
N ALA A 86 -2.02 9.83 -11.17
CA ALA A 86 -0.96 10.62 -11.79
C ALA A 86 -1.04 10.60 -13.33
N ARG A 87 -1.39 9.47 -13.94
CA ARG A 87 -1.59 9.39 -15.41
C ARG A 87 -2.80 10.20 -15.86
N GLU A 88 -3.90 10.12 -15.13
CA GLU A 88 -5.13 10.89 -15.41
C GLU A 88 -4.87 12.39 -15.34
N ALA A 89 -4.20 12.88 -14.28
CA ALA A 89 -3.83 14.29 -14.17
C ALA A 89 -3.04 14.77 -15.39
N ARG A 90 -2.05 14.01 -15.84
CA ARG A 90 -1.26 14.35 -17.02
C ARG A 90 -2.07 14.29 -18.32
N ALA A 91 -2.97 13.32 -18.46
CA ALA A 91 -3.86 13.21 -19.62
C ALA A 91 -4.86 14.38 -19.71
N GLU A 92 -5.24 14.97 -18.56
CA GLU A 92 -6.05 16.18 -18.45
C GLU A 92 -5.24 17.48 -18.75
N GLY A 93 -3.92 17.36 -19.01
CA GLY A 93 -3.04 18.47 -19.34
C GLY A 93 -2.34 19.10 -18.13
N GLU A 94 -2.40 18.49 -16.95
CA GLU A 94 -1.65 19.00 -15.80
C GLU A 94 -0.15 18.74 -15.94
N SER A 95 0.63 19.82 -15.94
CA SER A 95 2.10 19.81 -16.09
C SER A 95 2.84 20.19 -14.81
N ASP A 96 2.14 20.75 -13.80
CA ASP A 96 2.74 21.09 -12.50
C ASP A 96 3.04 19.80 -11.69
N PRO A 97 4.31 19.48 -11.41
CA PRO A 97 4.69 18.27 -10.67
C PRO A 97 4.00 18.18 -9.30
N MET A 98 3.85 19.31 -8.60
CA MET A 98 3.21 19.35 -7.28
C MET A 98 1.72 18.98 -7.39
N LYS A 99 1.02 19.45 -8.40
CA LYS A 99 -0.39 19.10 -8.59
C LYS A 99 -0.57 17.65 -8.98
N VAL A 100 0.32 17.09 -9.81
CA VAL A 100 0.34 15.65 -10.12
C VAL A 100 0.60 14.83 -8.85
N PHE A 101 1.57 15.26 -8.01
CA PHE A 101 1.84 14.64 -6.72
C PHE A 101 0.61 14.66 -5.80
N ILE A 102 -0.06 15.81 -5.65
CA ILE A 102 -1.26 15.96 -4.80
C ILE A 102 -2.40 15.04 -5.29
N ARG A 103 -2.62 14.92 -6.60
CA ARG A 103 -3.63 13.99 -7.16
C ARG A 103 -3.29 12.53 -6.79
N ALA A 104 -2.04 12.13 -6.92
CA ALA A 104 -1.58 10.78 -6.53
C ALA A 104 -1.66 10.56 -5.01
N ALA A 105 -1.27 11.56 -4.21
CA ALA A 105 -1.33 11.51 -2.74
C ALA A 105 -2.76 11.40 -2.23
N ARG A 106 -3.72 12.12 -2.83
CA ARG A 106 -5.15 12.00 -2.55
C ARG A 106 -5.64 10.56 -2.78
N ALA A 107 -5.34 10.00 -3.96
CA ALA A 107 -5.73 8.63 -4.29
C ALA A 107 -5.13 7.60 -3.32
N TYR A 108 -3.93 7.86 -2.78
CA TYR A 108 -3.32 7.04 -1.74
C TYR A 108 -4.08 7.12 -0.41
N LEU A 109 -4.38 8.33 0.07
CA LEU A 109 -5.12 8.55 1.32
C LEU A 109 -6.53 7.98 1.24
N ASP A 110 -7.24 8.19 0.13
CA ASP A 110 -8.55 7.59 -0.12
C ASP A 110 -8.49 6.08 -0.06
N GLY A 111 -7.50 5.47 -0.71
CA GLY A 111 -7.28 4.02 -0.67
C GLY A 111 -6.98 3.49 0.74
N CYS A 112 -6.24 4.25 1.55
CA CYS A 112 -6.00 3.92 2.96
C CYS A 112 -7.27 4.02 3.79
N LEU A 113 -8.13 5.01 3.54
CA LEU A 113 -9.41 5.18 4.23
C LEU A 113 -10.43 4.12 3.84
N GLU A 114 -10.50 3.73 2.56
CA GLU A 114 -11.38 2.65 2.09
C GLU A 114 -11.02 1.29 2.71
N GLU A 115 -9.72 1.03 2.91
CA GLU A 115 -9.21 -0.20 3.53
C GLU A 115 -8.61 0.08 4.90
N ARG A 116 -9.25 0.97 5.67
CA ARG A 116 -8.73 1.53 6.92
C ARG A 116 -8.25 0.48 7.92
N GLU A 117 -9.00 -0.59 8.11
CA GLU A 117 -8.62 -1.65 9.05
C GLU A 117 -7.32 -2.35 8.63
N VAL A 118 -7.14 -2.58 7.32
CA VAL A 118 -5.93 -3.18 6.76
C VAL A 118 -4.75 -2.22 6.82
N ALA A 119 -4.98 -0.94 6.50
CA ALA A 119 -3.95 0.09 6.63
C ALA A 119 -3.49 0.23 8.09
N ALA A 120 -4.45 0.25 9.04
CA ALA A 120 -4.17 0.30 10.48
C ALA A 120 -3.37 -0.92 10.97
N LEU A 121 -3.66 -2.13 10.44
CA LEU A 121 -2.90 -3.34 10.76
C LEU A 121 -1.40 -3.16 10.51
N PHE A 122 -1.03 -2.61 9.35
CA PHE A 122 0.37 -2.41 8.99
C PHE A 122 1.06 -1.25 9.73
N LEU A 123 0.27 -0.33 10.29
CA LEU A 123 0.78 0.83 11.05
C LEU A 123 0.87 0.57 12.56
N ARG A 124 0.35 -0.55 13.07
CA ARG A 124 0.36 -0.88 14.51
C ARG A 124 1.75 -1.15 15.08
N GLY A 125 2.71 -1.57 14.25
CA GLY A 125 4.07 -1.91 14.67
C GLY A 125 4.21 -3.31 15.30
N ASP A 126 3.17 -4.15 15.26
CA ASP A 126 3.15 -5.52 15.76
C ASP A 126 3.37 -6.59 14.66
N GLY A 127 4.01 -6.22 13.57
CA GLY A 127 4.29 -7.10 12.43
C GLY A 127 5.34 -8.19 12.73
N PRO A 128 5.62 -9.08 11.77
CA PRO A 128 6.65 -10.11 11.93
C PRO A 128 8.04 -9.49 12.14
N PRO A 129 8.99 -10.22 12.76
CA PRO A 129 10.36 -9.75 12.92
C PRO A 129 10.97 -9.27 11.60
N GLY A 130 11.56 -8.07 11.61
CA GLY A 130 12.14 -7.45 10.42
C GLY A 130 11.15 -6.65 9.56
N PHE A 131 9.88 -6.59 9.91
CA PHE A 131 8.87 -5.84 9.14
C PHE A 131 9.18 -4.34 9.12
N GLU A 132 9.79 -3.79 10.15
CA GLU A 132 10.27 -2.40 10.19
C GLU A 132 11.30 -2.09 9.10
N VAL A 133 12.11 -3.07 8.71
CA VAL A 133 13.06 -2.93 7.58
C VAL A 133 12.29 -2.88 6.26
N VAL A 134 11.30 -3.75 6.09
CA VAL A 134 10.42 -3.76 4.91
C VAL A 134 9.70 -2.41 4.77
N MET A 135 9.17 -1.86 5.85
CA MET A 135 8.49 -0.57 5.87
C MET A 135 9.44 0.58 5.50
N ARG A 136 10.67 0.57 6.03
CA ARG A 136 11.70 1.58 5.71
C ARG A 136 12.10 1.55 4.24
N ASP A 137 12.36 0.36 3.72
CA ASP A 137 12.67 0.17 2.30
C ASP A 137 11.51 0.61 1.39
N ARG A 138 10.29 0.38 1.83
CA ARG A 138 9.09 0.83 1.11
C ARG A 138 8.98 2.34 1.06
N LEU A 139 9.22 3.02 2.19
CA LEU A 139 9.22 4.48 2.25
C LEU A 139 10.31 5.08 1.36
N ARG A 140 11.52 4.50 1.35
CA ARG A 140 12.61 4.92 0.47
C ARG A 140 12.22 4.79 -1.02
N LYS A 141 11.71 3.63 -1.44
CA LYS A 141 11.23 3.41 -2.81
C LYS A 141 10.07 4.34 -3.18
N TRP A 142 9.28 4.74 -2.21
CA TRP A 142 8.22 5.72 -2.44
C TRP A 142 8.78 7.12 -2.66
N ALA A 143 9.75 7.55 -1.85
CA ALA A 143 10.46 8.80 -2.04
C ALA A 143 11.18 8.85 -3.42
N GLU A 144 11.84 7.77 -3.82
CA GLU A 144 12.48 7.65 -5.15
C GLU A 144 11.46 7.82 -6.31
N ARG A 145 10.26 7.23 -6.18
CA ARG A 145 9.20 7.41 -7.18
C ARG A 145 8.63 8.84 -7.20
N ASN A 146 8.52 9.46 -6.02
CA ASN A 146 8.08 10.85 -5.94
C ASN A 146 9.13 11.79 -6.54
N ALA A 147 10.43 11.52 -6.30
CA ALA A 147 11.52 12.30 -6.89
C ALA A 147 11.48 12.32 -8.43
N ALA A 148 11.02 11.24 -9.06
CA ALA A 148 10.86 11.18 -10.52
C ALA A 148 9.78 12.14 -11.09
N LEU A 149 9.02 12.82 -10.23
CA LEU A 149 8.05 13.85 -10.63
C LEU A 149 8.67 15.25 -10.69
N PHE A 150 9.78 15.47 -9.98
CA PHE A 150 10.40 16.77 -9.72
C PHE A 150 11.78 16.86 -10.36
N ASP A 151 12.34 18.05 -10.43
CA ASP A 151 13.69 18.29 -10.97
C ASP A 151 14.77 17.84 -9.96
N ASP A 152 15.98 17.58 -10.45
CA ASP A 152 17.09 17.01 -9.65
C ASP A 152 17.51 17.90 -8.45
N ASP A 153 17.29 19.19 -8.52
CA ASP A 153 17.61 20.15 -7.45
C ASP A 153 16.49 20.25 -6.38
N GLU A 154 15.35 19.61 -6.58
CA GLU A 154 14.21 19.62 -5.65
C GLU A 154 14.22 18.47 -4.62
N GLY A 155 15.34 17.78 -4.43
CA GLY A 155 15.45 16.64 -3.52
C GLY A 155 15.01 16.94 -2.08
N ALA A 156 15.28 18.12 -1.56
CA ALA A 156 14.81 18.54 -0.22
C ALA A 156 13.28 18.66 -0.16
N LEU A 157 12.65 19.19 -1.21
CA LEU A 157 11.19 19.28 -1.33
C LEU A 157 10.58 17.88 -1.30
N VAL A 158 11.12 16.94 -2.08
CA VAL A 158 10.64 15.55 -2.13
C VAL A 158 10.71 14.87 -0.76
N VAL A 159 11.79 15.06 -0.01
CA VAL A 159 11.94 14.54 1.36
C VAL A 159 10.85 15.10 2.27
N VAL A 160 10.62 16.42 2.25
CA VAL A 160 9.63 17.09 3.10
C VAL A 160 8.22 16.61 2.78
N ILE A 161 7.80 16.66 1.50
CA ILE A 161 6.42 16.30 1.12
C ILE A 161 6.15 14.80 1.31
N THR A 162 7.13 13.94 1.04
CA THR A 162 6.99 12.49 1.28
C THR A 162 6.91 12.18 2.77
N GLY A 163 7.73 12.84 3.60
CA GLY A 163 7.70 12.69 5.06
C GLY A 163 6.39 13.22 5.66
N ALA A 164 5.91 14.39 5.22
CA ALA A 164 4.64 14.95 5.64
C ALA A 164 3.47 14.03 5.29
N LEU A 165 3.44 13.49 4.06
CA LEU A 165 2.40 12.56 3.66
C LEU A 165 2.49 11.23 4.43
N ALA A 166 3.67 10.71 4.71
CA ALA A 166 3.84 9.49 5.52
C ALA A 166 3.30 9.67 6.96
N ALA A 167 3.55 10.83 7.58
CA ALA A 167 3.00 11.18 8.89
C ALA A 167 1.47 11.34 8.84
N ALA A 168 0.96 12.01 7.81
CA ALA A 168 -0.46 12.20 7.61
C ALA A 168 -1.23 10.87 7.44
N VAL A 169 -0.67 9.91 6.71
CA VAL A 169 -1.27 8.57 6.55
C VAL A 169 -1.55 7.92 7.90
N SER A 170 -0.59 7.96 8.83
CA SER A 170 -0.76 7.37 10.16
C SER A 170 -1.91 8.03 10.92
N GLU A 171 -2.01 9.36 10.87
CA GLU A 171 -3.04 10.08 11.61
C GLU A 171 -4.42 9.95 10.95
N VAL A 172 -4.51 10.07 9.64
CA VAL A 172 -5.74 9.90 8.86
C VAL A 172 -6.30 8.47 9.02
N VAL A 173 -5.44 7.46 8.97
CA VAL A 173 -5.86 6.07 9.21
C VAL A 173 -6.32 5.88 10.66
N ARG A 174 -5.64 6.48 11.63
CA ARG A 174 -6.01 6.40 13.05
C ARG A 174 -7.38 7.03 13.33
N THR A 175 -7.63 8.23 12.81
CA THR A 175 -8.86 9.01 13.06
C THR A 175 -10.00 8.63 12.12
N GLY A 176 -9.72 8.30 10.87
CA GLY A 176 -10.69 8.15 9.78
C GLY A 176 -11.18 9.50 9.25
N ASP A 177 -10.48 10.58 9.57
CA ASP A 177 -10.86 11.96 9.27
C ASP A 177 -10.48 12.31 7.83
N ARG A 178 -11.49 12.52 6.97
CA ARG A 178 -11.31 12.92 5.57
C ARG A 178 -10.98 14.40 5.44
N ASP A 179 -11.49 15.25 6.32
CA ASP A 179 -11.23 16.68 6.28
C ASP A 179 -9.76 16.93 6.62
N LEU A 180 -9.21 16.19 7.60
CA LEU A 180 -7.78 16.22 7.90
C LEU A 180 -6.93 15.82 6.68
N ALA A 181 -7.36 14.82 5.93
CA ALA A 181 -6.64 14.41 4.72
C ALA A 181 -6.59 15.54 3.68
N GLU A 182 -7.73 16.23 3.46
CA GLU A 182 -7.81 17.37 2.55
C GLU A 182 -6.96 18.56 3.03
N ASP A 183 -7.02 18.89 4.31
CA ASP A 183 -6.24 19.99 4.91
C ASP A 183 -4.73 19.75 4.77
N VAL A 184 -4.28 18.52 5.05
CA VAL A 184 -2.86 18.16 4.86
C VAL A 184 -2.43 18.29 3.41
N LEU A 185 -3.24 17.81 2.46
CA LEU A 185 -2.93 17.93 1.03
C LEU A 185 -2.89 19.39 0.58
N ALA A 186 -3.80 20.22 1.09
CA ALA A 186 -3.83 21.67 0.82
C ALA A 186 -2.55 22.36 1.35
N ILE A 187 -2.08 21.98 2.55
CA ILE A 187 -0.83 22.52 3.13
C ILE A 187 0.38 22.05 2.32
N ILE A 188 0.48 20.76 2.00
CA ILE A 188 1.58 20.21 1.19
C ILE A 188 1.62 20.92 -0.17
N GLY A 189 0.48 21.17 -0.80
CA GLY A 189 0.38 21.85 -2.08
C GLY A 189 0.87 23.31 -2.08
N GLN A 190 1.08 23.92 -0.90
CA GLN A 190 1.63 25.27 -0.74
C GLN A 190 3.15 25.27 -0.54
N ILE A 191 3.77 24.12 -0.26
CA ILE A 191 5.23 24.04 -0.07
C ILE A 191 5.89 24.30 -1.42
N ARG A 192 6.88 25.21 -1.42
CA ARG A 192 7.70 25.54 -2.58
C ARG A 192 9.17 25.41 -2.21
N PRO A 193 10.06 24.99 -3.13
CA PRO A 193 11.49 25.07 -2.90
C PRO A 193 11.89 26.51 -2.62
N ALA A 194 12.86 26.72 -1.72
CA ALA A 194 13.45 28.03 -1.54
C ALA A 194 14.07 28.47 -2.88
N ALA A 195 13.76 29.68 -3.33
CA ALA A 195 14.37 30.22 -4.54
C ALA A 195 15.90 30.09 -4.41
N SER A 196 16.54 29.37 -5.33
CA SER A 196 18.00 29.19 -5.33
C SER A 196 18.65 30.56 -5.36
N ALA A 197 19.40 30.91 -4.31
CA ALA A 197 20.17 32.15 -4.21
C ALA A 197 21.39 32.11 -5.16
N THR A 198 21.19 31.68 -6.42
CA THR A 198 22.24 31.60 -7.44
C THR A 198 22.10 32.80 -8.37
N GLY A 199 22.51 33.99 -7.88
CA GLY A 199 22.42 35.20 -8.66
C GLY A 199 23.19 36.40 -8.12
N ALA A 200 24.07 36.23 -7.13
CA ALA A 200 24.82 37.37 -6.57
C ALA A 200 26.28 37.05 -6.27
N ALA A 201 27.03 36.58 -7.26
CA ALA A 201 28.50 36.57 -7.18
C ALA A 201 29.10 36.56 -8.60
N ASN A 202 28.92 37.62 -9.36
CA ASN A 202 29.83 38.09 -10.41
C ASN A 202 29.42 39.55 -10.76
N GLY A 203 30.01 40.44 -10.01
CA GLY A 203 30.09 41.86 -10.27
C GLY A 203 31.49 42.33 -9.82
#